data_8a55d85018a559966906a749a2a8e78b
#
_entry.id   8a55d85018a559966906a749a2a8e78b
#
_cell.length_a   1.000
_cell.length_b   1.000
_cell.length_c   1.000
_cell.angle_alpha   90.00
_cell.angle_beta   90.00
_cell.angle_gamma   90.00
#
_symmetry.space_group_name_H-M   'P 1'
#
loop_
_entity.id
_entity.type
_entity.pdbx_description
1 polymer ?
#
loop_
_entity_poly.entity_id
_entity_poly.type
_entity_poly.pdbx_seq_one_letter_code
_entity_poly.pdbx_strand_id
1 'polypeptide(L)'
;MYNFSIEISDTIASTFEEKLKVAGELGINNVEISDVIDGVPLWETDGEQREKMRDALIDYGKRIVLLTTSLDVNDKERLNLLFRRALVLNVKGIKLTPKEGDDLTFAKKLSASYGIPLLFENDSKSFINHENVMQNLLADSEKASLIFNPFEFVCMQRHPFFHVYYSSKIKNKITFLRITDGLYNEHTPIMLHHGCAEVKELASIMLSRSFDGYFSFTPYLPNMTLDQYKECISLFKQDLKKM
;
A
#
# COMPACT_ATOMS: atom_id res chain seq x y z
N MET A 1 11.69 13.72 -9.00
CA MET A 1 10.88 12.69 -9.73
C MET A 1 9.96 12.06 -8.70
N TYR A 2 8.66 11.92 -8.99
CA TYR A 2 7.70 11.32 -8.07
C TYR A 2 7.79 9.79 -8.08
N ASN A 3 7.62 9.15 -6.93
CA ASN A 3 7.55 7.70 -6.84
C ASN A 3 6.09 7.25 -7.00
N PHE A 4 5.83 6.41 -7.98
CA PHE A 4 4.54 5.75 -8.16
C PHE A 4 4.67 4.28 -7.83
N SER A 5 3.64 3.70 -7.21
CA SER A 5 3.49 2.26 -7.04
C SER A 5 2.13 1.79 -7.55
N ILE A 6 2.01 0.51 -7.85
CA ILE A 6 0.78 -0.06 -8.38
C ILE A 6 0.55 -1.48 -7.89
N GLU A 7 -0.69 -1.76 -7.55
CA GLU A 7 -1.24 -3.09 -7.33
C GLU A 7 -2.13 -3.45 -8.52
N ILE A 8 -1.85 -4.56 -9.19
CA ILE A 8 -2.64 -5.05 -10.33
C ILE A 8 -3.63 -6.09 -9.84
N SER A 9 -4.91 -5.88 -10.15
CA SER A 9 -6.00 -6.81 -9.82
C SER A 9 -5.84 -8.15 -10.53
N ASP A 10 -6.22 -9.24 -9.85
CA ASP A 10 -6.30 -10.59 -10.44
C ASP A 10 -7.31 -10.69 -11.60
N THR A 11 -8.25 -9.75 -11.70
CA THR A 11 -9.19 -9.66 -12.81
C THR A 11 -8.56 -9.15 -14.11
N ILE A 12 -7.38 -8.50 -14.01
CA ILE A 12 -6.64 -7.97 -15.17
C ILE A 12 -5.49 -8.90 -15.54
N ALA A 13 -4.79 -9.41 -14.53
CA ALA A 13 -3.64 -10.27 -14.70
C ALA A 13 -3.64 -11.33 -13.60
N SER A 14 -3.66 -12.59 -13.97
CA SER A 14 -3.85 -13.70 -13.03
C SER A 14 -2.55 -14.24 -12.46
N THR A 15 -1.43 -14.05 -13.16
CA THR A 15 -0.11 -14.52 -12.74
C THR A 15 0.80 -13.37 -12.33
N PHE A 16 1.82 -13.69 -11.55
CA PHE A 16 2.82 -12.72 -11.11
C PHE A 16 3.49 -12.01 -12.29
N GLU A 17 3.94 -12.78 -13.29
CA GLU A 17 4.59 -12.22 -14.48
C GLU A 17 3.67 -11.31 -15.29
N GLU A 18 2.40 -11.71 -15.48
CA GLU A 18 1.41 -10.86 -16.16
C GLU A 18 1.21 -9.54 -15.44
N LYS A 19 1.16 -9.54 -14.10
CA LYS A 19 1.07 -8.30 -13.30
C LYS A 19 2.28 -7.40 -13.50
N LEU A 20 3.50 -7.98 -13.54
CA LEU A 20 4.72 -7.21 -13.82
C LEU A 20 4.71 -6.59 -15.22
N LYS A 21 4.22 -7.33 -16.21
CA LYS A 21 4.07 -6.85 -17.59
C LYS A 21 3.08 -5.69 -17.66
N VAL A 22 1.88 -5.84 -17.08
CA VAL A 22 0.85 -4.79 -17.04
C VAL A 22 1.37 -3.54 -16.32
N ALA A 23 2.07 -3.69 -15.19
CA ALA A 23 2.73 -2.56 -14.53
C ALA A 23 3.73 -1.84 -15.43
N GLY A 24 4.42 -2.59 -16.30
CA GLY A 24 5.31 -2.05 -17.35
C GLY A 24 4.57 -1.25 -18.42
N GLU A 25 3.45 -1.76 -18.90
CA GLU A 25 2.58 -1.06 -19.87
C GLU A 25 2.03 0.26 -19.30
N LEU A 26 1.80 0.30 -17.98
CA LEU A 26 1.37 1.51 -17.26
C LEU A 26 2.53 2.47 -16.91
N GLY A 27 3.77 2.07 -17.22
CA GLY A 27 4.97 2.88 -16.96
C GLY A 27 5.34 3.00 -15.48
N ILE A 28 4.99 2.00 -14.65
CA ILE A 28 5.28 1.98 -13.22
C ILE A 28 6.22 0.80 -12.90
N ASN A 29 7.32 1.08 -12.20
CA ASN A 29 8.33 0.08 -11.86
C ASN A 29 8.22 -0.45 -10.43
N ASN A 30 7.47 0.22 -9.56
CA ASN A 30 7.27 -0.21 -8.17
C ASN A 30 5.93 -0.94 -8.09
N VAL A 31 5.97 -2.21 -7.73
CA VAL A 31 4.77 -3.05 -7.64
C VAL A 31 4.41 -3.34 -6.19
N GLU A 32 3.12 -3.44 -5.93
CA GLU A 32 2.53 -3.90 -4.69
C GLU A 32 1.91 -5.27 -4.95
N ILE A 33 2.13 -6.20 -4.04
CA ILE A 33 1.70 -7.60 -4.21
C ILE A 33 1.06 -8.14 -2.93
N SER A 34 0.25 -9.18 -3.07
CA SER A 34 -0.21 -10.00 -1.95
C SER A 34 0.84 -11.03 -1.54
N ASP A 35 0.67 -11.60 -0.37
CA ASP A 35 1.51 -12.69 0.15
C ASP A 35 1.20 -14.07 -0.47
N VAL A 36 0.18 -14.16 -1.32
CA VAL A 36 -0.11 -15.33 -2.15
C VAL A 36 0.22 -14.99 -3.60
N ILE A 37 1.18 -15.69 -4.17
CA ILE A 37 1.70 -15.47 -5.52
C ILE A 37 1.47 -16.73 -6.33
N ASP A 38 0.73 -16.61 -7.43
CA ASP A 38 0.35 -17.73 -8.30
C ASP A 38 -0.26 -18.91 -7.53
N GLY A 39 -1.08 -18.59 -6.52
CA GLY A 39 -1.75 -19.56 -5.66
C GLY A 39 -0.89 -20.16 -4.54
N VAL A 40 0.38 -19.77 -4.42
CA VAL A 40 1.29 -20.25 -3.38
C VAL A 40 1.57 -19.16 -2.37
N PRO A 41 1.36 -19.39 -1.06
CA PRO A 41 1.76 -18.46 -0.02
C PRO A 41 3.28 -18.26 -0.01
N LEU A 42 3.72 -17.02 0.09
CA LEU A 42 5.15 -16.69 0.02
C LEU A 42 5.99 -17.40 1.10
N TRP A 43 5.43 -17.60 2.29
CA TRP A 43 6.11 -18.35 3.35
C TRP A 43 6.28 -19.86 3.08
N GLU A 44 5.52 -20.42 2.14
CA GLU A 44 5.59 -21.83 1.72
C GLU A 44 6.47 -22.03 0.48
N THR A 45 6.88 -20.95 -0.20
CA THR A 45 7.68 -21.06 -1.41
C THR A 45 9.04 -21.72 -1.16
N ASP A 46 9.45 -22.56 -2.10
CA ASP A 46 10.78 -23.16 -2.14
C ASP A 46 11.86 -22.24 -2.77
N GLY A 47 13.09 -22.74 -2.93
CA GLY A 47 14.20 -21.96 -3.48
C GLY A 47 14.00 -21.61 -4.94
N GLU A 48 13.55 -22.57 -5.74
CA GLU A 48 13.35 -22.44 -7.19
C GLU A 48 12.25 -21.43 -7.50
N GLN A 49 11.12 -21.49 -6.80
CA GLN A 49 10.02 -20.56 -6.95
C GLN A 49 10.45 -19.12 -6.67
N ARG A 50 11.21 -18.88 -5.60
CA ARG A 50 11.72 -17.54 -5.28
C ARG A 50 12.76 -17.05 -6.27
N GLU A 51 13.57 -17.94 -6.83
CA GLU A 51 14.53 -17.58 -7.88
C GLU A 51 13.79 -17.14 -9.15
N LYS A 52 12.78 -17.88 -9.58
CA LYS A 52 11.92 -17.48 -10.71
C LYS A 52 11.25 -16.11 -10.48
N MET A 53 10.71 -15.86 -9.28
CA MET A 53 10.14 -14.56 -8.94
C MET A 53 11.18 -13.44 -9.04
N ARG A 54 12.39 -13.66 -8.51
CA ARG A 54 13.48 -12.69 -8.57
C ARG A 54 13.91 -12.40 -9.99
N ASP A 55 14.06 -13.43 -10.81
CA ASP A 55 14.44 -13.29 -12.20
C ASP A 55 13.38 -12.54 -13.00
N ALA A 56 12.09 -12.84 -12.80
CA ALA A 56 10.99 -12.06 -13.38
C ALA A 56 11.04 -10.59 -12.97
N LEU A 57 11.32 -10.28 -11.70
CA LEU A 57 11.47 -8.88 -11.26
C LEU A 57 12.62 -8.17 -11.98
N ILE A 58 13.72 -8.86 -12.21
CA ILE A 58 14.89 -8.33 -12.96
C ILE A 58 14.54 -8.12 -14.43
N ASP A 59 13.96 -9.13 -15.07
CA ASP A 59 13.64 -9.12 -16.50
C ASP A 59 12.63 -8.03 -16.86
N TYR A 60 11.65 -7.81 -16.01
CA TYR A 60 10.65 -6.73 -16.18
C TYR A 60 11.10 -5.38 -15.58
N GLY A 61 12.27 -5.31 -14.94
CA GLY A 61 12.78 -4.09 -14.31
C GLY A 61 11.87 -3.58 -13.16
N LYS A 62 11.29 -4.51 -12.37
CA LYS A 62 10.33 -4.18 -11.29
C LYS A 62 10.94 -4.35 -9.91
N ARG A 63 10.32 -3.67 -8.93
CA ARG A 63 10.67 -3.77 -7.50
C ARG A 63 9.40 -3.89 -6.68
N ILE A 64 9.38 -4.83 -5.74
CA ILE A 64 8.29 -4.95 -4.77
C ILE A 64 8.49 -3.91 -3.68
N VAL A 65 7.61 -2.92 -3.63
CA VAL A 65 7.68 -1.86 -2.63
C VAL A 65 6.73 -2.10 -1.46
N LEU A 66 5.69 -2.89 -1.67
CA LEU A 66 4.74 -3.28 -0.64
C LEU A 66 4.31 -4.73 -0.83
N LEU A 67 4.40 -5.50 0.24
CA LEU A 67 3.85 -6.84 0.38
C LEU A 67 2.69 -6.77 1.37
N THR A 68 1.48 -7.03 0.92
CA THR A 68 0.29 -7.13 1.79
C THR A 68 0.14 -8.56 2.26
N THR A 69 0.03 -8.76 3.58
CA THR A 69 -0.20 -10.09 4.15
C THR A 69 -1.52 -10.17 4.90
N SER A 70 -2.18 -11.30 4.75
CA SER A 70 -3.36 -11.72 5.50
C SER A 70 -3.02 -12.60 6.71
N LEU A 71 -1.74 -12.88 6.96
CA LEU A 71 -1.30 -13.69 8.10
C LEU A 71 -1.75 -13.07 9.42
N ASP A 72 -2.23 -13.95 10.30
CA ASP A 72 -2.45 -13.58 11.70
C ASP A 72 -1.09 -13.22 12.33
N VAL A 73 -1.03 -12.05 12.94
CA VAL A 73 0.21 -11.55 13.59
C VAL A 73 0.69 -12.44 14.74
N ASN A 74 -0.20 -13.28 15.26
CA ASN A 74 0.10 -14.27 16.31
C ASN A 74 0.71 -15.56 15.76
N ASP A 75 0.65 -15.82 14.44
CA ASP A 75 1.35 -16.93 13.80
C ASP A 75 2.84 -16.58 13.61
N LYS A 76 3.58 -16.68 14.70
CA LYS A 76 4.98 -16.26 14.77
C LYS A 76 5.88 -17.03 13.81
N GLU A 77 5.58 -18.28 13.55
CA GLU A 77 6.39 -19.13 12.67
C GLU A 77 6.25 -18.69 11.21
N ARG A 78 5.02 -18.63 10.71
CA ARG A 78 4.78 -18.19 9.33
C ARG A 78 5.18 -16.74 9.11
N LEU A 79 4.94 -15.87 10.08
CA LEU A 79 5.36 -14.49 10.00
C LEU A 79 6.88 -14.34 9.87
N ASN A 80 7.66 -15.12 10.64
CA ASN A 80 9.12 -15.13 10.51
C ASN A 80 9.57 -15.66 9.14
N LEU A 81 8.92 -16.72 8.63
CA LEU A 81 9.18 -17.22 7.28
C LEU A 81 8.86 -16.16 6.22
N LEU A 82 7.73 -15.47 6.33
CA LEU A 82 7.36 -14.38 5.42
C LEU A 82 8.44 -13.30 5.36
N PHE A 83 8.92 -12.82 6.51
CA PHE A 83 10.00 -11.81 6.54
C PHE A 83 11.28 -12.29 5.89
N ARG A 84 11.67 -13.56 6.13
CA ARG A 84 12.84 -14.16 5.46
C ARG A 84 12.69 -14.21 3.94
N ARG A 85 11.50 -14.57 3.44
CA ARG A 85 11.22 -14.63 2.00
C ARG A 85 11.14 -13.24 1.38
N ALA A 86 10.49 -12.30 2.08
CA ALA A 86 10.42 -10.90 1.68
C ALA A 86 11.82 -10.27 1.55
N LEU A 87 12.75 -10.61 2.45
CA LEU A 87 14.14 -10.15 2.36
C LEU A 87 14.84 -10.66 1.09
N VAL A 88 14.64 -11.94 0.73
CA VAL A 88 15.22 -12.54 -0.49
C VAL A 88 14.72 -11.84 -1.75
N LEU A 89 13.44 -11.44 -1.78
CA LEU A 89 12.82 -10.69 -2.89
C LEU A 89 13.07 -9.18 -2.81
N ASN A 90 13.85 -8.70 -1.83
CA ASN A 90 14.15 -7.27 -1.62
C ASN A 90 12.90 -6.40 -1.45
N VAL A 91 11.86 -6.93 -0.80
CA VAL A 91 10.62 -6.22 -0.46
C VAL A 91 10.93 -5.01 0.42
N LYS A 92 10.31 -3.85 0.13
CA LYS A 92 10.62 -2.59 0.82
C LYS A 92 9.74 -2.34 2.04
N GLY A 93 8.60 -3.01 2.16
CA GLY A 93 7.73 -2.91 3.31
C GLY A 93 6.66 -4.00 3.34
N ILE A 94 6.19 -4.37 4.52
CA ILE A 94 5.14 -5.36 4.73
C ILE A 94 3.95 -4.69 5.38
N LYS A 95 2.79 -4.73 4.71
CA LYS A 95 1.52 -4.29 5.27
C LYS A 95 0.92 -5.42 6.10
N LEU A 96 0.71 -5.13 7.39
CA LEU A 96 -0.04 -5.98 8.31
C LEU A 96 -1.47 -5.44 8.48
N THR A 97 -2.40 -6.35 8.69
CA THR A 97 -3.80 -6.03 9.03
C THR A 97 -4.11 -6.64 10.40
N PRO A 98 -3.60 -6.03 11.50
CA PRO A 98 -3.84 -6.54 12.83
C PRO A 98 -5.30 -6.37 13.24
N LYS A 99 -5.75 -7.21 14.18
CA LYS A 99 -7.04 -7.09 14.86
C LYS A 99 -6.89 -6.28 16.13
N GLU A 100 -7.99 -5.76 16.63
CA GLU A 100 -8.00 -5.09 17.94
C GLU A 100 -7.54 -6.05 19.04
N GLY A 101 -6.57 -5.61 19.84
CA GLY A 101 -5.98 -6.40 20.91
C GLY A 101 -4.79 -7.28 20.51
N ASP A 102 -4.40 -7.34 19.25
CA ASP A 102 -3.23 -8.10 18.83
C ASP A 102 -1.92 -7.55 19.42
N ASP A 103 -1.04 -8.47 19.83
CA ASP A 103 0.32 -8.14 20.26
C ASP A 103 1.28 -8.05 19.08
N LEU A 104 1.66 -6.83 18.71
CA LEU A 104 2.58 -6.58 17.61
C LEU A 104 4.08 -6.64 17.99
N THR A 105 4.41 -6.95 19.22
CA THR A 105 5.80 -6.94 19.73
C THR A 105 6.70 -7.83 18.87
N PHE A 106 6.24 -9.03 18.52
CA PHE A 106 7.01 -9.96 17.70
C PHE A 106 7.18 -9.45 16.26
N ALA A 107 6.13 -8.94 15.65
CA ALA A 107 6.19 -8.35 14.29
C ALA A 107 7.14 -7.15 14.24
N LYS A 108 7.09 -6.25 15.23
CA LYS A 108 8.01 -5.11 15.37
C LYS A 108 9.47 -5.57 15.53
N LYS A 109 9.71 -6.64 16.28
CA LYS A 109 11.04 -7.25 16.43
C LYS A 109 11.55 -7.82 15.10
N LEU A 110 10.72 -8.52 14.33
CA LEU A 110 11.08 -9.00 12.99
C LEU A 110 11.41 -7.83 12.04
N SER A 111 10.56 -6.80 12.02
CA SER A 111 10.80 -5.59 11.23
C SER A 111 12.17 -4.97 11.53
N ALA A 112 12.52 -4.84 12.80
CA ALA A 112 13.83 -4.34 13.21
C ALA A 112 14.96 -5.26 12.76
N SER A 113 14.82 -6.58 12.96
CA SER A 113 15.85 -7.59 12.67
C SER A 113 16.12 -7.73 11.17
N TYR A 114 15.08 -7.74 10.35
CA TYR A 114 15.21 -7.88 8.89
C TYR A 114 15.36 -6.55 8.16
N GLY A 115 15.16 -5.43 8.84
CA GLY A 115 15.26 -4.12 8.24
C GLY A 115 14.08 -3.76 7.31
N ILE A 116 12.96 -4.52 7.37
CA ILE A 116 11.78 -4.31 6.53
C ILE A 116 10.71 -3.58 7.35
N PRO A 117 10.31 -2.36 6.95
CA PRO A 117 9.27 -1.60 7.65
C PRO A 117 7.93 -2.31 7.72
N LEU A 118 7.23 -2.13 8.85
CA LEU A 118 5.81 -2.45 8.97
C LEU A 118 4.95 -1.29 8.49
N LEU A 119 3.93 -1.59 7.71
CA LEU A 119 2.97 -0.61 7.26
C LEU A 119 1.56 -0.97 7.73
N PHE A 120 0.82 0.06 8.12
CA PHE A 120 -0.57 -0.04 8.52
C PHE A 120 -1.40 0.88 7.63
N GLU A 121 -2.55 0.40 7.17
CA GLU A 121 -3.47 1.17 6.34
C GLU A 121 -4.72 1.51 7.15
N ASN A 122 -5.18 2.77 7.06
CA ASN A 122 -6.46 3.12 7.62
C ASN A 122 -7.59 2.47 6.83
N ASP A 123 -8.57 1.96 7.55
CA ASP A 123 -9.71 1.24 7.00
C ASP A 123 -10.96 1.54 7.84
N SER A 124 -12.00 2.04 7.21
CA SER A 124 -13.27 2.44 7.84
C SER A 124 -14.01 1.28 8.50
N LYS A 125 -13.75 0.05 8.05
CA LYS A 125 -14.39 -1.18 8.54
C LYS A 125 -13.58 -1.90 9.61
N SER A 126 -12.35 -1.45 9.87
CA SER A 126 -11.47 -2.03 10.88
C SER A 126 -11.32 -1.11 12.10
N PHE A 127 -10.60 -1.57 13.11
CA PHE A 127 -10.28 -0.71 14.26
C PHE A 127 -9.26 0.39 13.90
N ILE A 128 -8.55 0.29 12.76
CA ILE A 128 -7.58 1.30 12.26
C ILE A 128 -8.34 2.44 11.56
N ASN A 129 -9.36 2.95 12.20
CA ASN A 129 -10.24 4.00 11.65
C ASN A 129 -10.09 5.36 12.33
N HIS A 130 -9.19 5.49 13.30
CA HIS A 130 -9.01 6.72 14.07
C HIS A 130 -7.52 7.04 14.25
N GLU A 131 -7.17 8.35 14.28
CA GLU A 131 -5.79 8.82 14.41
C GLU A 131 -5.07 8.30 15.65
N ASN A 132 -5.76 8.19 16.77
CA ASN A 132 -5.17 7.67 18.01
C ASN A 132 -4.73 6.23 17.86
N VAL A 133 -5.51 5.40 17.16
CA VAL A 133 -5.15 4.01 16.87
C VAL A 133 -3.92 3.96 15.95
N MET A 134 -3.91 4.77 14.87
CA MET A 134 -2.76 4.87 13.99
C MET A 134 -1.50 5.30 14.76
N GLN A 135 -1.62 6.30 15.64
CA GLN A 135 -0.49 6.75 16.48
C GLN A 135 0.03 5.63 17.40
N ASN A 136 -0.88 4.86 18.00
CA ASN A 136 -0.50 3.74 18.87
C ASN A 136 0.21 2.61 18.11
N LEU A 137 -0.26 2.28 16.89
CA LEU A 137 0.40 1.29 16.02
C LEU A 137 1.82 1.70 15.65
N LEU A 138 2.05 3.02 15.47
CA LEU A 138 3.35 3.59 15.13
C LEU A 138 4.27 3.77 16.35
N ALA A 139 3.71 3.71 17.56
CA ALA A 139 4.49 3.86 18.78
C ALA A 139 5.51 2.72 18.91
N ASP A 140 6.63 3.01 19.55
CA ASP A 140 7.70 2.05 19.84
C ASP A 140 8.30 1.34 18.61
N SER A 141 8.13 1.94 17.41
CA SER A 141 8.75 1.42 16.19
C SER A 141 9.17 2.57 15.25
N GLU A 142 10.46 2.78 15.14
CA GLU A 142 11.01 3.77 14.19
C GLU A 142 10.70 3.39 12.74
N LYS A 143 10.61 2.10 12.46
CA LYS A 143 10.37 1.54 11.11
C LYS A 143 8.89 1.32 10.78
N ALA A 144 7.97 1.66 11.70
CA ALA A 144 6.55 1.61 11.38
C ALA A 144 6.13 2.88 10.62
N SER A 145 5.31 2.69 9.60
CA SER A 145 4.77 3.78 8.78
C SER A 145 3.32 3.52 8.37
N LEU A 146 2.72 4.51 7.71
CA LEU A 146 1.32 4.48 7.31
C LEU A 146 1.18 4.47 5.79
N ILE A 147 0.19 3.70 5.36
CA ILE A 147 -0.47 3.83 4.08
C ILE A 147 -1.73 4.66 4.35
N PHE A 148 -1.82 5.84 3.78
CA PHE A 148 -2.97 6.72 3.96
C PHE A 148 -3.94 6.52 2.79
N ASN A 149 -5.13 6.03 3.11
CA ASN A 149 -6.21 5.82 2.16
C ASN A 149 -7.30 6.86 2.37
N PRO A 150 -7.37 7.90 1.52
CA PRO A 150 -8.32 8.99 1.71
C PRO A 150 -9.78 8.55 1.53
N PHE A 151 -10.06 7.57 0.65
CA PHE A 151 -11.40 7.03 0.48
C PHE A 151 -11.98 6.49 1.78
N GLU A 152 -11.17 5.83 2.61
CA GLU A 152 -11.63 5.29 3.89
C GLU A 152 -12.07 6.39 4.88
N PHE A 153 -11.46 7.58 4.83
CA PHE A 153 -11.94 8.73 5.61
C PHE A 153 -13.28 9.28 5.07
N VAL A 154 -13.43 9.31 3.75
CA VAL A 154 -14.70 9.71 3.12
C VAL A 154 -15.84 8.77 3.53
N CYS A 155 -15.57 7.46 3.59
CA CYS A 155 -16.52 6.45 4.08
C CYS A 155 -16.99 6.74 5.53
N MET A 156 -16.14 7.33 6.35
CA MET A 156 -16.44 7.74 7.74
C MET A 156 -17.03 9.16 7.84
N GLN A 157 -17.40 9.80 6.73
CA GLN A 157 -17.90 11.18 6.68
C GLN A 157 -16.90 12.22 7.20
N ARG A 158 -15.60 11.96 6.99
CA ARG A 158 -14.53 12.83 7.44
C ARG A 158 -13.77 13.39 6.24
N HIS A 159 -13.27 14.60 6.38
CA HIS A 159 -12.43 15.26 5.38
C HIS A 159 -10.97 14.77 5.51
N PRO A 160 -10.43 14.01 4.56
CA PRO A 160 -9.09 13.42 4.69
C PRO A 160 -7.98 14.46 4.88
N PHE A 161 -8.09 15.61 4.20
CA PHE A 161 -7.10 16.68 4.26
C PHE A 161 -6.81 17.17 5.68
N PHE A 162 -7.84 17.38 6.49
CA PHE A 162 -7.66 17.89 7.85
C PHE A 162 -6.92 16.91 8.76
N HIS A 163 -7.11 15.60 8.56
CA HIS A 163 -6.40 14.57 9.32
C HIS A 163 -4.90 14.58 9.05
N VAL A 164 -4.49 14.86 7.80
CA VAL A 164 -3.07 15.01 7.44
C VAL A 164 -2.55 16.39 7.84
N TYR A 165 -3.34 17.44 7.65
CA TYR A 165 -2.91 18.81 7.90
C TYR A 165 -2.61 19.06 9.38
N TYR A 166 -3.52 18.68 10.26
CA TYR A 166 -3.41 18.96 11.70
C TYR A 166 -2.60 17.92 12.49
N SER A 167 -2.57 16.67 12.06
CA SER A 167 -1.88 15.61 12.80
C SER A 167 -0.42 15.48 12.39
N SER A 168 0.50 16.15 13.14
CA SER A 168 1.94 16.03 12.89
C SER A 168 2.48 14.62 13.11
N LYS A 169 1.88 13.85 14.02
CA LYS A 169 2.32 12.48 14.34
C LYS A 169 1.98 11.48 13.23
N ILE A 170 0.91 11.72 12.49
CA ILE A 170 0.48 10.88 11.37
C ILE A 170 1.19 11.28 10.09
N LYS A 171 1.14 12.56 9.71
CA LYS A 171 1.65 13.02 8.42
C LYS A 171 3.12 12.68 8.15
N ASN A 172 3.97 12.74 9.19
CA ASN A 172 5.39 12.45 9.07
C ASN A 172 5.70 10.94 8.98
N LYS A 173 4.69 10.10 9.13
CA LYS A 173 4.79 8.64 9.07
C LYS A 173 4.09 8.06 7.84
N ILE A 174 3.44 8.89 7.04
CA ILE A 174 2.83 8.45 5.77
C ILE A 174 3.93 8.20 4.75
N THR A 175 4.03 6.98 4.27
CA THR A 175 4.97 6.57 3.21
C THR A 175 4.25 6.15 1.92
N PHE A 176 2.94 5.88 2.00
CA PHE A 176 2.09 5.64 0.83
C PHE A 176 0.83 6.50 0.93
N LEU A 177 0.53 7.23 -0.13
CA LEU A 177 -0.77 7.87 -0.34
C LEU A 177 -1.54 7.08 -1.41
N ARG A 178 -2.65 6.46 -1.03
CA ARG A 178 -3.56 5.80 -1.99
C ARG A 178 -4.22 6.85 -2.87
N ILE A 179 -4.22 6.59 -4.16
CA ILE A 179 -4.92 7.43 -5.14
C ILE A 179 -6.30 6.81 -5.37
N THR A 180 -7.18 7.08 -4.42
CA THR A 180 -8.52 6.50 -4.32
C THR A 180 -9.53 7.60 -4.04
N ASP A 181 -10.72 7.50 -4.60
CA ASP A 181 -11.77 8.52 -4.45
C ASP A 181 -13.15 7.87 -4.22
N GLY A 182 -14.07 8.60 -3.64
CA GLY A 182 -15.40 8.13 -3.33
C GLY A 182 -16.33 9.21 -2.83
N LEU A 183 -17.60 8.84 -2.66
CA LEU A 183 -18.66 9.73 -2.19
C LEU A 183 -18.90 9.59 -0.68
N TYR A 184 -19.26 10.69 -0.04
CA TYR A 184 -19.64 10.69 1.38
C TYR A 184 -20.88 9.81 1.61
N ASN A 185 -20.86 9.08 2.74
CA ASN A 185 -21.98 8.29 3.25
C ASN A 185 -22.37 7.04 2.48
N GLU A 186 -21.73 6.74 1.33
CA GLU A 186 -22.21 5.69 0.46
C GLU A 186 -21.28 4.47 0.37
N HIS A 187 -20.08 4.53 0.98
CA HIS A 187 -19.03 3.52 0.74
C HIS A 187 -18.87 3.18 -0.74
N THR A 188 -19.15 4.18 -1.59
CA THR A 188 -19.16 4.03 -3.03
C THR A 188 -17.87 4.62 -3.59
N PRO A 189 -16.96 3.78 -4.06
CA PRO A 189 -15.78 4.24 -4.76
C PRO A 189 -16.19 4.80 -6.13
N ILE A 190 -15.55 5.89 -6.53
CA ILE A 190 -15.80 6.55 -7.80
C ILE A 190 -14.47 6.94 -8.45
N MET A 191 -14.48 7.17 -9.76
CA MET A 191 -13.27 7.58 -10.48
C MET A 191 -12.69 8.88 -9.88
N LEU A 192 -11.38 8.95 -9.85
CA LEU A 192 -10.62 10.11 -9.34
C LEU A 192 -11.15 11.42 -9.94
N HIS A 193 -11.25 12.46 -9.14
CA HIS A 193 -11.85 13.78 -9.41
C HIS A 193 -13.38 13.85 -9.40
N HIS A 194 -14.07 12.75 -9.21
CA HIS A 194 -15.54 12.72 -9.13
C HIS A 194 -16.06 12.56 -7.70
N GLY A 195 -15.17 12.30 -6.75
CA GLY A 195 -15.51 12.09 -5.35
C GLY A 195 -15.06 13.22 -4.42
N CYS A 196 -14.96 12.88 -3.15
CA CYS A 196 -14.71 13.81 -2.05
C CYS A 196 -13.40 13.52 -1.28
N ALA A 197 -12.51 12.69 -1.83
CA ALA A 197 -11.33 12.23 -1.11
C ALA A 197 -10.16 13.25 -1.08
N GLU A 198 -10.30 14.41 -1.67
CA GLU A 198 -9.35 15.55 -1.59
C GLU A 198 -7.90 15.14 -1.98
N VAL A 199 -7.76 14.17 -2.91
CA VAL A 199 -6.46 13.56 -3.25
C VAL A 199 -5.43 14.58 -3.74
N LYS A 200 -5.89 15.57 -4.52
CA LYS A 200 -5.04 16.64 -5.03
C LYS A 200 -4.51 17.51 -3.89
N GLU A 201 -5.38 17.92 -2.97
CA GLU A 201 -5.04 18.73 -1.80
C GLU A 201 -4.09 17.97 -0.88
N LEU A 202 -4.34 16.67 -0.67
CA LEU A 202 -3.46 15.78 0.08
C LEU A 202 -2.08 15.68 -0.55
N ALA A 203 -2.00 15.43 -1.86
CA ALA A 203 -0.72 15.36 -2.56
C ALA A 203 0.04 16.70 -2.45
N SER A 204 -0.65 17.83 -2.64
CA SER A 204 -0.07 19.16 -2.53
C SER A 204 0.52 19.41 -1.14
N ILE A 205 -0.24 19.14 -0.06
CA ILE A 205 0.26 19.36 1.31
C ILE A 205 1.41 18.42 1.67
N MET A 206 1.40 17.19 1.19
CA MET A 206 2.49 16.24 1.41
C MET A 206 3.76 16.66 0.66
N LEU A 207 3.64 17.04 -0.61
CA LEU A 207 4.77 17.51 -1.42
C LEU A 207 5.39 18.80 -0.88
N SER A 208 4.58 19.74 -0.37
CA SER A 208 5.10 20.96 0.27
C SER A 208 5.94 20.67 1.54
N ARG A 209 5.93 19.45 2.03
CA ARG A 209 6.69 18.95 3.18
C ARG A 209 7.70 17.87 2.82
N SER A 210 8.17 17.89 1.59
CA SER A 210 9.21 16.97 1.09
C SER A 210 8.81 15.50 1.16
N PHE A 211 7.55 15.18 0.84
CA PHE A 211 7.12 13.79 0.75
C PHE A 211 7.93 13.05 -0.33
N ASP A 212 8.58 11.99 0.07
CA ASP A 212 9.42 11.11 -0.75
C ASP A 212 8.86 9.68 -0.85
N GLY A 213 7.67 9.45 -0.29
CA GLY A 213 6.96 8.17 -0.34
C GLY A 213 6.34 7.87 -1.71
N TYR A 214 5.39 6.96 -1.73
CA TYR A 214 4.75 6.47 -2.94
C TYR A 214 3.34 7.02 -3.10
N PHE A 215 3.03 7.51 -4.30
CA PHE A 215 1.66 7.67 -4.77
C PHE A 215 1.20 6.32 -5.34
N SER A 216 0.23 5.71 -4.69
CA SER A 216 -0.09 4.31 -4.85
C SER A 216 -1.43 4.11 -5.55
N PHE A 217 -1.41 3.43 -6.67
CA PHE A 217 -2.60 3.05 -7.44
C PHE A 217 -3.00 1.62 -7.09
N THR A 218 -4.25 1.44 -6.65
CA THR A 218 -4.81 0.14 -6.26
C THR A 218 -6.14 -0.10 -6.96
N PRO A 219 -6.62 -1.34 -7.03
CA PRO A 219 -7.91 -1.67 -7.64
C PRO A 219 -9.08 -1.28 -6.71
N TYR A 220 -9.31 0.01 -6.50
CA TYR A 220 -10.35 0.51 -5.59
C TYR A 220 -11.76 0.58 -6.19
N LEU A 221 -11.88 0.60 -7.52
CA LEU A 221 -13.17 0.52 -8.20
C LEU A 221 -13.60 -0.94 -8.35
N PRO A 222 -14.91 -1.27 -8.27
CA PRO A 222 -15.39 -2.61 -8.55
C PRO A 222 -15.00 -3.06 -9.97
N ASN A 223 -14.31 -4.20 -10.07
CA ASN A 223 -13.81 -4.75 -11.34
C ASN A 223 -13.03 -3.73 -12.19
N MET A 224 -12.17 -2.95 -11.53
CA MET A 224 -11.38 -1.91 -12.17
C MET A 224 -10.64 -2.43 -13.40
N THR A 225 -10.87 -1.78 -14.54
CA THR A 225 -10.30 -2.18 -15.83
C THR A 225 -8.93 -1.52 -16.08
N LEU A 226 -8.17 -2.03 -17.04
CA LEU A 226 -6.88 -1.45 -17.42
C LEU A 226 -7.03 0.01 -17.91
N ASP A 227 -8.11 0.33 -18.61
CA ASP A 227 -8.35 1.70 -19.08
C ASP A 227 -8.67 2.65 -17.92
N GLN A 228 -9.38 2.18 -16.90
CA GLN A 228 -9.60 2.95 -15.67
C GLN A 228 -8.29 3.19 -14.89
N TYR A 229 -7.36 2.23 -14.86
CA TYR A 229 -6.01 2.47 -14.31
C TYR A 229 -5.28 3.56 -15.11
N LYS A 230 -5.27 3.46 -16.44
CA LYS A 230 -4.64 4.49 -17.31
C LYS A 230 -5.23 5.87 -17.08
N GLU A 231 -6.55 5.96 -16.98
CA GLU A 231 -7.27 7.20 -16.71
C GLU A 231 -6.89 7.77 -15.35
N CYS A 232 -6.97 6.99 -14.28
CA CYS A 232 -6.61 7.40 -12.92
C CYS A 232 -5.16 7.90 -12.85
N ILE A 233 -4.21 7.17 -13.44
CA ILE A 233 -2.79 7.55 -13.52
C ILE A 233 -2.62 8.87 -14.30
N SER A 234 -3.34 9.02 -15.41
CA SER A 234 -3.26 10.22 -16.25
C SER A 234 -3.79 11.45 -15.53
N LEU A 235 -4.96 11.34 -14.89
CA LEU A 235 -5.58 12.41 -14.11
C LEU A 235 -4.65 12.86 -12.97
N PHE A 236 -4.14 11.94 -12.19
CA PHE A 236 -3.24 12.27 -11.09
C PHE A 236 -1.92 12.89 -11.57
N LYS A 237 -1.33 12.38 -12.66
CA LYS A 237 -0.14 13.01 -13.27
C LYS A 237 -0.41 14.43 -13.77
N GLN A 238 -1.64 14.74 -14.21
CA GLN A 238 -2.03 16.10 -14.57
C GLN A 238 -2.11 17.01 -13.35
N ASP A 239 -2.61 16.50 -12.21
CA ASP A 239 -2.61 17.28 -10.96
C ASP A 239 -1.19 17.62 -10.52
N LEU A 240 -0.30 16.65 -10.51
CA LEU A 240 1.10 16.87 -10.14
C LEU A 240 1.82 17.91 -11.03
N LYS A 241 1.42 18.06 -12.28
CA LYS A 241 1.97 19.10 -13.17
C LYS A 241 1.46 20.51 -12.85
N LYS A 242 0.35 20.62 -12.11
CA LYS A 242 -0.28 21.89 -11.73
C LYS A 242 0.13 22.36 -10.34
N MET A 243 0.84 21.53 -9.58
CA MET A 243 1.42 21.82 -8.26
C MET A 243 2.84 22.37 -8.40
#